data_3bd212fa11e4c91483ae339c42fdcd85
#
_entry.id   3bd212fa11e4c91483ae339c42fdcd85
#
_cell.length_a   1.000
_cell.length_b   1.000
_cell.length_c   1.000
_cell.angle_alpha   90.00
_cell.angle_beta   90.00
_cell.angle_gamma   90.00
#
_symmetry.space_group_name_H-M   'P 1'
#
loop_
_entity.id
_entity.type
_entity.pdbx_description
1 polymer ?
#
loop_
_entity_poly.entity_id
_entity_poly.type
_entity_poly.pdbx_seq_one_letter_code
_entity_poly.pdbx_strand_id
1 'polypeptide(L)'
;MSFESVLQHLNEHHQEDLKDLCKKFDNAKEVTNVKAINVDYDGLSLVYNDNKDLYLPFPSKATSETLKDVIIALVLSAKRSLDVESIQKEMLEFMQGFKSVCLASLHPKGNVVCSYAPLIQAFGDYYIYISEISEHYASLYANPENVEVMFLEDEKEAHSAILRKRVRFKTNVVFIERGELFDRVYDVFEEQNAFNASLKTIRKMFDFHLIKLEFQEGRFVKGFGAAYDIKNGEIIPLTDKNPHKHKA
;
A
#
# COMPACT_ATOMS: atom_id res chain seq x y z
N MET A 1 4.59 -30.06 -28.69
CA MET A 1 5.81 -29.29 -28.32
C MET A 1 6.61 -30.17 -27.36
N SER A 2 7.92 -30.38 -27.58
CA SER A 2 8.71 -31.20 -26.64
C SER A 2 9.07 -30.37 -25.39
N PHE A 3 9.30 -31.02 -24.27
CA PHE A 3 9.76 -30.34 -23.05
C PHE A 3 11.10 -29.64 -23.25
N GLU A 4 12.00 -30.22 -24.04
CA GLU A 4 13.27 -29.61 -24.40
C GLU A 4 13.10 -28.29 -25.14
N SER A 5 12.18 -28.22 -26.11
CA SER A 5 11.92 -26.97 -26.84
C SER A 5 11.32 -25.90 -25.96
N VAL A 6 10.51 -26.26 -24.93
CA VAL A 6 9.98 -25.34 -23.94
C VAL A 6 11.11 -24.78 -23.06
N LEU A 7 11.98 -25.65 -22.54
CA LEU A 7 13.13 -25.25 -21.72
C LEU A 7 14.07 -24.32 -22.48
N GLN A 8 14.40 -24.67 -23.74
CA GLN A 8 15.24 -23.83 -24.58
C GLN A 8 14.60 -22.43 -24.76
N HIS A 9 13.34 -22.38 -25.12
CA HIS A 9 12.61 -21.12 -25.32
C HIS A 9 12.56 -20.25 -24.06
N LEU A 10 12.29 -20.85 -22.90
CA LEU A 10 12.30 -20.14 -21.61
C LEU A 10 13.68 -19.57 -21.30
N ASN A 11 14.73 -20.36 -21.50
CA ASN A 11 16.09 -19.93 -21.19
C ASN A 11 16.63 -18.87 -22.16
N GLU A 12 16.20 -18.87 -23.42
CA GLU A 12 16.68 -17.92 -24.43
C GLU A 12 15.90 -16.61 -24.43
N HIS A 13 14.60 -16.63 -24.12
CA HIS A 13 13.72 -15.48 -24.36
C HIS A 13 13.01 -14.94 -23.11
N HIS A 14 13.02 -15.68 -21.97
CA HIS A 14 12.22 -15.36 -20.78
C HIS A 14 13.05 -15.25 -19.51
N GLN A 15 14.30 -14.78 -19.58
CA GLN A 15 15.21 -14.69 -18.44
C GLN A 15 14.65 -13.81 -17.30
N GLU A 16 14.06 -12.64 -17.62
CA GLU A 16 13.47 -11.77 -16.59
C GLU A 16 12.22 -12.41 -15.96
N ASP A 17 11.42 -13.13 -16.74
CA ASP A 17 10.27 -13.86 -16.23
C ASP A 17 10.71 -14.96 -15.25
N LEU A 18 11.78 -15.68 -15.54
CA LEU A 18 12.35 -16.69 -14.65
C LEU A 18 12.92 -16.07 -13.36
N LYS A 19 13.55 -14.89 -13.44
CA LYS A 19 14.00 -14.14 -12.25
C LYS A 19 12.82 -13.73 -11.37
N ASP A 20 11.74 -13.26 -11.97
CA ASP A 20 10.53 -12.87 -11.23
C ASP A 20 9.88 -14.06 -10.51
N LEU A 21 9.92 -15.26 -11.11
CA LEU A 21 9.51 -16.49 -10.44
C LEU A 21 10.35 -16.77 -9.18
N CYS A 22 11.68 -16.64 -9.27
CA CYS A 22 12.58 -16.83 -8.12
C CYS A 22 12.32 -15.78 -7.02
N LYS A 23 12.15 -14.51 -7.40
CA LYS A 23 11.83 -13.43 -6.45
C LYS A 23 10.53 -13.70 -5.73
N LYS A 24 9.49 -14.15 -6.44
CA LYS A 24 8.16 -14.34 -5.87
C LYS A 24 8.05 -15.60 -5.03
N PHE A 25 8.54 -16.74 -5.51
CA PHE A 25 8.25 -18.03 -4.88
C PHE A 25 9.34 -18.50 -3.92
N ASP A 26 10.55 -17.92 -3.99
CA ASP A 26 11.64 -18.21 -3.05
C ASP A 26 12.15 -16.95 -2.31
N ASN A 27 11.41 -15.84 -2.39
CA ASN A 27 11.73 -14.56 -1.75
C ASN A 27 13.17 -14.08 -2.04
N ALA A 28 13.70 -14.39 -3.23
CA ALA A 28 15.05 -14.03 -3.61
C ALA A 28 15.17 -12.51 -3.76
N LYS A 29 16.02 -11.87 -2.93
CA LYS A 29 16.25 -10.41 -3.00
C LYS A 29 16.96 -10.01 -4.28
N GLU A 30 17.90 -10.86 -4.74
CA GLU A 30 18.69 -10.66 -5.93
C GLU A 30 18.83 -11.98 -6.69
N VAL A 31 18.65 -11.94 -8.00
CA VAL A 31 18.82 -13.08 -8.90
C VAL A 31 19.78 -12.68 -10.00
N THR A 32 21.04 -13.13 -9.88
CA THR A 32 22.13 -12.82 -10.82
C THR A 32 22.04 -13.66 -12.07
N ASN A 33 21.74 -14.96 -11.90
CA ASN A 33 21.51 -15.89 -12.99
C ASN A 33 20.36 -16.84 -12.63
N VAL A 34 19.70 -17.35 -13.66
CA VAL A 34 18.62 -18.33 -13.54
C VAL A 34 18.55 -19.19 -14.78
N LYS A 35 18.23 -20.46 -14.59
CA LYS A 35 18.04 -21.42 -15.69
C LYS A 35 16.89 -22.36 -15.36
N ALA A 36 15.97 -22.55 -16.31
CA ALA A 36 15.00 -23.62 -16.27
C ALA A 36 15.71 -24.92 -16.64
N ILE A 37 15.69 -25.90 -15.73
CA ILE A 37 16.43 -27.18 -15.88
C ILE A 37 15.52 -28.37 -16.17
N ASN A 38 14.26 -28.30 -15.71
CA ASN A 38 13.26 -29.31 -16.00
C ASN A 38 11.87 -28.71 -16.10
N VAL A 39 11.05 -29.26 -16.98
CA VAL A 39 9.60 -28.98 -17.05
C VAL A 39 8.90 -30.31 -17.40
N ASP A 40 7.81 -30.56 -16.70
CA ASP A 40 6.90 -31.67 -16.98
C ASP A 40 5.45 -31.18 -16.87
N TYR A 41 4.50 -32.12 -16.79
CA TYR A 41 3.09 -31.76 -16.66
C TYR A 41 2.66 -31.36 -15.22
N ASP A 42 3.53 -31.54 -14.26
CA ASP A 42 3.26 -31.26 -12.85
C ASP A 42 3.93 -29.98 -12.36
N GLY A 43 5.02 -29.51 -13.03
CA GLY A 43 5.72 -28.30 -12.59
C GLY A 43 6.92 -27.88 -13.46
N LEU A 44 7.58 -26.82 -12.97
CA LEU A 44 8.78 -26.22 -13.55
C LEU A 44 9.90 -26.21 -12.50
N SER A 45 11.09 -26.69 -12.85
CA SER A 45 12.28 -26.63 -11.99
C SER A 45 13.26 -25.59 -12.50
N LEU A 46 13.72 -24.74 -11.61
CA LEU A 46 14.71 -23.69 -11.86
C LEU A 46 15.94 -23.91 -11.00
N VAL A 47 17.11 -23.51 -11.50
CA VAL A 47 18.33 -23.30 -10.71
C VAL A 47 18.72 -21.85 -10.86
N TYR A 48 19.04 -21.17 -9.74
CA TYR A 48 19.44 -19.78 -9.77
C TYR A 48 20.56 -19.51 -8.76
N ASN A 49 21.26 -18.39 -8.94
CA ASN A 49 22.42 -18.01 -8.10
C ASN A 49 23.37 -19.17 -7.87
N ASP A 50 23.70 -19.86 -8.98
CA ASP A 50 24.61 -20.99 -9.17
C ASP A 50 24.19 -22.32 -8.54
N ASN A 51 23.49 -22.35 -7.38
CA ASN A 51 23.22 -23.62 -6.67
C ASN A 51 21.86 -23.68 -5.94
N LYS A 52 20.98 -22.73 -6.15
CA LYS A 52 19.66 -22.78 -5.52
C LYS A 52 18.65 -23.44 -6.44
N ASP A 53 18.07 -24.53 -5.97
CA ASP A 53 17.01 -25.24 -6.66
C ASP A 53 15.64 -24.68 -6.23
N LEU A 54 14.78 -24.43 -7.20
CA LEU A 54 13.41 -24.03 -6.98
C LEU A 54 12.47 -24.88 -7.84
N TYR A 55 11.57 -25.62 -7.20
CA TYR A 55 10.51 -26.33 -7.88
C TYR A 55 9.19 -25.57 -7.73
N LEU A 56 8.53 -25.34 -8.84
CA LEU A 56 7.27 -24.61 -8.96
C LEU A 56 6.17 -25.57 -9.44
N PRO A 57 5.36 -26.14 -8.54
CA PRO A 57 4.24 -26.97 -8.94
C PRO A 57 3.20 -26.16 -9.70
N PHE A 58 2.62 -26.72 -10.74
CA PHE A 58 1.49 -26.10 -11.41
C PHE A 58 0.22 -26.20 -10.56
N PRO A 59 -0.67 -25.20 -10.60
CA PRO A 59 -1.94 -25.22 -9.85
C PRO A 59 -2.85 -26.42 -10.21
N SER A 60 -2.71 -26.93 -11.42
CA SER A 60 -3.35 -28.16 -11.92
C SER A 60 -2.43 -28.86 -12.89
N LYS A 61 -2.56 -30.18 -12.99
CA LYS A 61 -1.76 -30.97 -13.93
C LYS A 61 -2.00 -30.48 -15.35
N ALA A 62 -0.91 -30.12 -16.03
CA ALA A 62 -0.94 -29.68 -17.42
C ALA A 62 -1.10 -30.88 -18.38
N THR A 63 -1.38 -30.58 -19.63
CA THR A 63 -1.35 -31.53 -20.76
C THR A 63 -0.45 -30.97 -21.86
N SER A 64 -0.21 -31.77 -22.91
CA SER A 64 0.54 -31.27 -24.06
C SER A 64 -0.06 -30.03 -24.75
N GLU A 65 -1.38 -29.83 -24.60
CA GLU A 65 -2.11 -28.72 -25.20
C GLU A 65 -2.11 -27.49 -24.27
N THR A 66 -2.18 -27.69 -22.93
CA THR A 66 -2.32 -26.63 -21.94
C THR A 66 -1.01 -26.19 -21.29
N LEU A 67 0.11 -26.91 -21.48
CA LEU A 67 1.38 -26.63 -20.83
C LEU A 67 1.87 -25.19 -21.01
N LYS A 68 1.74 -24.67 -22.24
CA LYS A 68 2.10 -23.27 -22.54
C LYS A 68 1.27 -22.30 -21.73
N ASP A 69 -0.04 -22.50 -21.69
CA ASP A 69 -0.96 -21.59 -21.00
C ASP A 69 -0.75 -21.60 -19.48
N VAL A 70 -0.44 -22.77 -18.91
CA VAL A 70 -0.15 -22.92 -17.47
C VAL A 70 1.15 -22.20 -17.11
N ILE A 71 2.20 -22.32 -17.93
CA ILE A 71 3.48 -21.59 -17.71
C ILE A 71 3.25 -20.08 -17.81
N ILE A 72 2.54 -19.60 -18.82
CA ILE A 72 2.19 -18.19 -18.97
C ILE A 72 1.41 -17.69 -17.75
N ALA A 73 0.41 -18.44 -17.31
CA ALA A 73 -0.37 -18.09 -16.12
C ALA A 73 0.49 -17.99 -14.86
N LEU A 74 1.45 -18.90 -14.67
CA LEU A 74 2.39 -18.89 -13.55
C LEU A 74 3.27 -17.63 -13.58
N VAL A 75 3.85 -17.28 -14.73
CA VAL A 75 4.68 -16.07 -14.92
C VAL A 75 3.85 -14.80 -14.66
N LEU A 76 2.67 -14.69 -15.25
CA LEU A 76 1.79 -13.54 -15.06
C LEU A 76 1.35 -13.38 -13.59
N SER A 77 1.12 -14.49 -12.89
CA SER A 77 0.81 -14.49 -11.46
C SER A 77 1.97 -13.91 -10.63
N ALA A 78 3.21 -14.34 -10.90
CA ALA A 78 4.39 -13.81 -10.23
C ALA A 78 4.58 -12.32 -10.47
N LYS A 79 4.55 -11.87 -11.72
CA LYS A 79 4.65 -10.45 -12.09
C LYS A 79 3.58 -9.60 -11.40
N ARG A 80 2.33 -10.01 -11.48
CA ARG A 80 1.22 -9.28 -10.85
C ARG A 80 1.41 -9.14 -9.34
N SER A 81 1.91 -10.18 -8.69
CA SER A 81 2.17 -10.16 -7.25
C SER A 81 3.33 -9.22 -6.88
N LEU A 82 4.42 -9.26 -7.63
CA LEU A 82 5.57 -8.36 -7.42
C LEU A 82 5.20 -6.89 -7.67
N ASP A 83 4.39 -6.61 -8.68
CA ASP A 83 3.86 -5.28 -8.94
C ASP A 83 3.02 -4.77 -7.77
N VAL A 84 2.14 -5.60 -7.22
CA VAL A 84 1.30 -5.25 -6.05
C VAL A 84 2.16 -4.97 -4.83
N GLU A 85 3.16 -5.78 -4.53
CA GLU A 85 4.09 -5.60 -3.42
C GLU A 85 4.89 -4.29 -3.57
N SER A 86 5.36 -3.99 -4.78
CA SER A 86 6.07 -2.74 -5.09
C SER A 86 5.18 -1.51 -4.87
N ILE A 87 3.92 -1.58 -5.30
CA ILE A 87 2.96 -0.50 -5.15
C ILE A 87 2.56 -0.31 -3.69
N GLN A 88 2.40 -1.40 -2.94
CA GLN A 88 2.14 -1.33 -1.50
C GLN A 88 3.28 -0.67 -0.75
N LYS A 89 4.52 -1.03 -1.07
CA LYS A 89 5.71 -0.41 -0.51
C LYS A 89 5.77 1.09 -0.83
N GLU A 90 5.57 1.46 -2.10
CA GLU A 90 5.53 2.86 -2.53
C GLU A 90 4.46 3.67 -1.79
N MET A 91 3.28 3.10 -1.59
CA MET A 91 2.20 3.72 -0.82
C MET A 91 2.58 3.97 0.63
N LEU A 92 3.17 2.97 1.29
CA LEU A 92 3.60 3.09 2.69
C LEU A 92 4.73 4.12 2.85
N GLU A 93 5.73 4.10 1.96
CA GLU A 93 6.81 5.10 1.94
C GLU A 93 6.26 6.50 1.73
N PHE A 94 5.31 6.66 0.83
CA PHE A 94 4.62 7.94 0.61
C PHE A 94 3.92 8.43 1.87
N MET A 95 3.17 7.57 2.56
CA MET A 95 2.46 7.94 3.79
C MET A 95 3.41 8.32 4.93
N GLN A 96 4.59 7.69 5.02
CA GLN A 96 5.59 7.97 6.05
C GLN A 96 6.14 9.40 5.99
N GLY A 97 6.11 10.04 4.83
CA GLY A 97 6.60 11.40 4.64
C GLY A 97 5.71 12.51 5.24
N PHE A 98 4.50 12.18 5.71
CA PHE A 98 3.53 13.18 6.14
C PHE A 98 3.59 13.50 7.64
N LYS A 99 3.47 14.80 7.96
CA LYS A 99 3.33 15.34 9.32
C LYS A 99 1.92 15.87 9.60
N SER A 100 1.06 15.84 8.62
CA SER A 100 -0.35 16.25 8.73
C SER A 100 -1.17 15.51 7.69
N VAL A 101 -2.48 15.41 7.93
CA VAL A 101 -3.44 14.80 7.00
C VAL A 101 -4.66 15.68 6.82
N CYS A 102 -5.28 15.58 5.65
CA CYS A 102 -6.60 16.15 5.41
C CYS A 102 -7.67 15.21 5.98
N LEU A 103 -8.72 15.81 6.54
CA LEU A 103 -9.86 15.13 7.13
C LEU A 103 -11.14 15.57 6.45
N ALA A 104 -12.02 14.63 6.13
CA ALA A 104 -13.41 14.89 5.85
C ALA A 104 -14.24 14.15 6.90
N SER A 105 -15.14 14.84 7.58
CA SER A 105 -15.92 14.28 8.67
C SER A 105 -17.36 14.79 8.65
N LEU A 106 -18.29 14.01 9.21
CA LEU A 106 -19.70 14.37 9.25
C LEU A 106 -20.03 15.09 10.57
N HIS A 107 -20.39 16.38 10.48
CA HIS A 107 -20.80 17.14 11.64
C HIS A 107 -22.15 16.64 12.18
N PRO A 108 -22.43 16.71 13.50
CA PRO A 108 -23.72 16.32 14.08
C PRO A 108 -24.94 17.01 13.46
N LYS A 109 -24.76 18.19 12.86
CA LYS A 109 -25.79 18.93 12.13
C LYS A 109 -26.00 18.46 10.69
N GLY A 110 -25.28 17.40 10.24
CA GLY A 110 -25.43 16.80 8.92
C GLY A 110 -24.58 17.41 7.80
N ASN A 111 -23.81 18.46 8.06
CA ASN A 111 -22.87 19.01 7.08
C ASN A 111 -21.51 18.29 7.09
N VAL A 112 -20.83 18.26 5.97
CA VAL A 112 -19.46 17.77 5.86
C VAL A 112 -18.48 18.86 6.27
N VAL A 113 -17.54 18.51 7.13
CA VAL A 113 -16.42 19.37 7.54
C VAL A 113 -15.15 18.88 6.86
N CYS A 114 -14.48 19.75 6.12
CA CYS A 114 -13.15 19.52 5.55
C CYS A 114 -12.12 20.30 6.38
N SER A 115 -11.12 19.60 6.89
CA SER A 115 -10.12 20.18 7.78
C SER A 115 -8.77 19.46 7.60
N TYR A 116 -7.78 19.82 8.40
CA TYR A 116 -6.54 19.05 8.53
C TYR A 116 -6.16 18.90 10.01
N ALA A 117 -5.30 17.95 10.31
CA ALA A 117 -4.75 17.74 11.64
C ALA A 117 -3.27 17.35 11.59
N PRO A 118 -2.47 17.69 12.62
CA PRO A 118 -1.13 17.12 12.80
C PRO A 118 -1.22 15.60 12.89
N LEU A 119 -0.33 14.91 12.19
CA LEU A 119 -0.24 13.45 12.16
C LEU A 119 0.90 12.97 13.04
N ILE A 120 0.64 11.97 13.85
CA ILE A 120 1.63 11.28 14.65
C ILE A 120 1.69 9.84 14.15
N GLN A 121 2.87 9.38 13.76
CA GLN A 121 3.11 8.00 13.34
C GLN A 121 3.92 7.32 14.44
N ALA A 122 3.30 6.41 15.17
CA ALA A 122 3.91 5.76 16.32
C ALA A 122 3.50 4.29 16.42
N PHE A 123 4.46 3.40 16.66
CA PHE A 123 4.26 1.96 16.93
C PHE A 123 3.47 1.21 15.84
N GLY A 124 3.60 1.67 14.57
CA GLY A 124 2.89 1.08 13.44
C GLY A 124 1.46 1.62 13.23
N ASP A 125 0.99 2.52 14.09
CA ASP A 125 -0.31 3.15 14.05
C ASP A 125 -0.22 4.64 13.70
N TYR A 126 -1.36 5.23 13.38
CA TYR A 126 -1.53 6.63 13.02
C TYR A 126 -2.46 7.32 14.01
N TYR A 127 -2.05 8.52 14.46
CA TYR A 127 -2.82 9.29 15.42
C TYR A 127 -2.88 10.77 15.00
N ILE A 128 -3.89 11.48 15.47
CA ILE A 128 -4.00 12.94 15.42
C ILE A 128 -4.16 13.49 16.83
N TYR A 129 -3.74 14.74 17.03
CA TYR A 129 -3.90 15.44 18.32
C TYR A 129 -4.60 16.75 18.07
N ILE A 130 -5.83 16.90 18.59
CA ILE A 130 -6.72 18.02 18.28
C ILE A 130 -7.42 18.57 19.54
N SER A 131 -7.78 19.85 19.49
CA SER A 131 -8.52 20.53 20.56
C SER A 131 -10.04 20.42 20.37
N GLU A 132 -10.79 20.42 21.45
CA GLU A 132 -12.26 20.45 21.49
C GLU A 132 -12.87 21.68 20.80
N ILE A 133 -12.14 22.78 20.71
CA ILE A 133 -12.62 24.00 20.03
C ILE A 133 -12.56 23.91 18.52
N SER A 134 -11.90 22.89 17.97
CA SER A 134 -11.84 22.68 16.53
C SER A 134 -13.15 22.09 16.00
N GLU A 135 -13.63 22.59 14.86
CA GLU A 135 -14.90 22.17 14.26
C GLU A 135 -14.97 20.66 14.01
N HIS A 136 -13.85 20.06 13.57
CA HIS A 136 -13.77 18.62 13.32
C HIS A 136 -13.87 17.78 14.61
N TYR A 137 -13.53 18.30 15.79
CA TYR A 137 -13.67 17.56 17.04
C TYR A 137 -15.11 17.09 17.25
N ALA A 138 -16.07 18.02 17.14
CA ALA A 138 -17.48 17.67 17.30
C ALA A 138 -17.94 16.60 16.29
N SER A 139 -17.40 16.66 15.06
CA SER A 139 -17.69 15.68 14.02
C SER A 139 -17.14 14.29 14.38
N LEU A 140 -15.87 14.20 14.77
CA LEU A 140 -15.21 12.95 15.13
C LEU A 140 -15.80 12.30 16.37
N TYR A 141 -16.21 13.13 17.35
CA TYR A 141 -16.83 12.64 18.58
C TYR A 141 -18.22 12.05 18.34
N ALA A 142 -19.04 12.72 17.53
CA ALA A 142 -20.41 12.31 17.28
C ALA A 142 -20.54 11.20 16.21
N ASN A 143 -19.63 11.17 15.24
CA ASN A 143 -19.69 10.27 14.08
C ASN A 143 -18.32 9.62 13.81
N PRO A 144 -17.78 8.81 14.74
CA PRO A 144 -16.42 8.28 14.68
C PRO A 144 -16.18 7.34 13.48
N GLU A 145 -17.22 6.81 12.86
CA GLU A 145 -17.16 5.91 11.70
C GLU A 145 -17.36 6.64 10.36
N ASN A 146 -17.72 7.92 10.39
CA ASN A 146 -18.00 8.72 9.18
C ASN A 146 -16.87 9.73 8.93
N VAL A 147 -15.66 9.19 8.83
CA VAL A 147 -14.43 9.96 8.64
C VAL A 147 -13.68 9.43 7.42
N GLU A 148 -13.16 10.32 6.61
CA GLU A 148 -12.15 10.00 5.60
C GLU A 148 -10.88 10.79 5.87
N VAL A 149 -9.75 10.09 5.73
CA VAL A 149 -8.41 10.65 5.87
C VAL A 149 -7.73 10.64 4.51
N MET A 150 -7.06 11.72 4.14
CA MET A 150 -6.33 11.81 2.89
C MET A 150 -4.91 12.34 3.11
N PHE A 151 -3.95 11.55 2.62
CA PHE A 151 -2.57 11.96 2.38
C PHE A 151 -2.49 12.52 0.96
N LEU A 152 -2.12 13.77 0.82
CA LEU A 152 -2.10 14.44 -0.47
C LEU A 152 -0.73 15.09 -0.70
N GLU A 153 -0.05 14.68 -1.77
CA GLU A 153 1.23 15.24 -2.19
C GLU A 153 1.21 16.77 -2.23
N ASP A 154 2.27 17.43 -1.78
CA ASP A 154 2.39 18.88 -1.84
C ASP A 154 2.34 19.34 -3.31
N GLU A 155 1.55 20.38 -3.58
CA GLU A 155 1.37 20.89 -4.93
C GLU A 155 2.66 21.45 -5.53
N LYS A 156 3.56 21.92 -4.68
CA LYS A 156 4.87 22.45 -5.11
C LYS A 156 5.84 21.36 -5.52
N GLU A 157 5.67 20.14 -4.99
CA GLU A 157 6.51 18.99 -5.29
C GLU A 157 5.91 18.15 -6.42
N ALA A 158 4.60 18.24 -6.61
CA ALA A 158 3.90 17.49 -7.64
C ALA A 158 4.27 17.97 -9.04
N HIS A 159 4.52 17.05 -9.94
CA HIS A 159 4.81 17.35 -11.34
C HIS A 159 3.64 18.09 -12.02
N SER A 160 2.42 17.88 -11.59
CA SER A 160 1.21 18.53 -12.10
C SER A 160 0.06 18.34 -11.13
N ALA A 161 -0.85 19.31 -11.02
CA ALA A 161 -2.03 19.24 -10.17
C ALA A 161 -2.94 18.02 -10.48
N ILE A 162 -2.98 17.57 -11.73
CA ILE A 162 -3.76 16.38 -12.16
C ILE A 162 -3.08 15.08 -11.72
N LEU A 163 -1.75 15.08 -11.61
CA LEU A 163 -0.94 13.90 -11.34
C LEU A 163 -0.59 13.73 -9.86
N ARG A 164 -1.06 14.62 -8.97
CA ARG A 164 -0.76 14.57 -7.53
C ARG A 164 -1.03 13.20 -6.95
N LYS A 165 0.00 12.65 -6.32
CA LYS A 165 -0.09 11.39 -5.59
C LYS A 165 -0.96 11.57 -4.35
N ARG A 166 -1.84 10.61 -4.07
CA ARG A 166 -2.72 10.68 -2.91
C ARG A 166 -3.18 9.30 -2.45
N VAL A 167 -3.30 9.16 -1.15
CA VAL A 167 -3.94 7.99 -0.52
C VAL A 167 -5.11 8.48 0.30
N ARG A 168 -6.26 7.85 0.15
CA ARG A 168 -7.47 8.13 0.90
C ARG A 168 -7.95 6.85 1.58
N PHE A 169 -8.36 6.97 2.85
CA PHE A 169 -8.96 5.87 3.62
C PHE A 169 -10.28 6.28 4.25
N LYS A 170 -11.28 5.42 4.13
CA LYS A 170 -12.36 5.38 5.10
C LYS A 170 -11.75 5.01 6.46
N THR A 171 -12.11 5.71 7.51
CA THR A 171 -11.40 5.64 8.78
C THR A 171 -12.39 5.60 9.93
N ASN A 172 -12.18 4.68 10.86
CA ASN A 172 -12.78 4.75 12.18
C ASN A 172 -11.82 5.49 13.11
N VAL A 173 -12.35 6.27 14.03
CA VAL A 173 -11.54 6.99 15.02
C VAL A 173 -11.80 6.49 16.42
N VAL A 174 -10.73 6.38 17.20
CA VAL A 174 -10.79 5.95 18.61
C VAL A 174 -10.10 6.98 19.48
N PHE A 175 -10.84 7.55 20.41
CA PHE A 175 -10.30 8.48 21.40
C PHE A 175 -9.45 7.71 22.42
N ILE A 176 -8.21 8.15 22.59
CA ILE A 176 -7.26 7.54 23.53
C ILE A 176 -7.28 8.32 24.84
N GLU A 177 -7.64 7.63 25.90
CA GLU A 177 -7.60 8.21 27.25
C GLU A 177 -6.16 8.51 27.69
N ARG A 178 -6.02 9.49 28.59
CA ARG A 178 -4.73 9.81 29.18
C ARG A 178 -4.23 8.64 30.03
N GLY A 179 -3.00 8.20 29.78
CA GLY A 179 -2.38 7.05 30.40
C GLY A 179 -1.14 6.65 29.64
N GLU A 180 -0.65 5.45 29.86
CA GLU A 180 0.64 4.98 29.32
C GLU A 180 0.71 5.07 27.79
N LEU A 181 -0.32 4.65 27.07
CA LEU A 181 -0.33 4.74 25.60
C LEU A 181 -0.30 6.19 25.12
N PHE A 182 -1.14 7.05 25.74
CA PHE A 182 -1.15 8.49 25.45
C PHE A 182 0.25 9.08 25.61
N ASP A 183 0.89 8.81 26.75
CA ASP A 183 2.21 9.38 27.08
C ASP A 183 3.26 8.92 26.06
N ARG A 184 3.31 7.65 25.74
CA ARG A 184 4.26 7.08 24.77
C ARG A 184 4.07 7.66 23.37
N VAL A 185 2.84 7.78 22.90
CA VAL A 185 2.56 8.38 21.57
C VAL A 185 2.90 9.86 21.58
N TYR A 186 2.61 10.57 22.67
CA TYR A 186 2.93 11.98 22.77
C TYR A 186 4.44 12.25 22.84
N ASP A 187 5.21 11.37 23.49
CA ASP A 187 6.68 11.44 23.46
C ASP A 187 7.22 11.39 22.04
N VAL A 188 6.70 10.47 21.20
CA VAL A 188 7.03 10.43 19.76
C VAL A 188 6.65 11.71 19.05
N PHE A 189 5.50 12.31 19.39
CA PHE A 189 5.08 13.59 18.80
C PHE A 189 6.01 14.74 19.18
N GLU A 190 6.46 14.80 20.42
CA GLU A 190 7.48 15.79 20.86
C GLU A 190 8.81 15.58 20.14
N GLU A 191 9.28 14.35 19.97
CA GLU A 191 10.51 14.03 19.25
C GLU A 191 10.44 14.42 17.77
N GLN A 192 9.33 14.10 17.09
CA GLN A 192 9.09 14.47 15.68
C GLN A 192 9.04 15.98 15.47
N ASN A 193 8.76 16.76 16.53
CA ASN A 193 8.63 18.20 16.51
C ASN A 193 9.54 18.92 17.54
N ALA A 194 10.75 18.42 17.73
CA ALA A 194 11.68 18.80 18.80
C ALA A 194 11.94 20.32 18.93
N PHE A 195 11.70 21.10 17.88
CA PHE A 195 11.85 22.56 17.89
C PHE A 195 10.63 23.33 18.41
N ASN A 196 9.51 22.63 18.72
CA ASN A 196 8.28 23.27 19.15
C ASN A 196 8.09 23.16 20.67
N ALA A 197 8.61 24.14 21.42
CA ALA A 197 8.50 24.18 22.87
C ALA A 197 7.05 24.22 23.40
N SER A 198 6.09 24.65 22.57
CA SER A 198 4.67 24.74 22.94
C SER A 198 4.03 23.35 23.16
N LEU A 199 4.58 22.28 22.59
CA LEU A 199 4.01 20.93 22.74
C LEU A 199 3.99 20.47 24.20
N LYS A 200 5.02 20.79 24.99
CA LYS A 200 5.06 20.46 26.41
C LYS A 200 3.92 21.13 27.21
N THR A 201 3.50 22.31 26.78
CA THR A 201 2.38 23.03 27.39
C THR A 201 1.07 22.41 26.92
N ILE A 202 0.90 22.17 25.62
CA ILE A 202 -0.30 21.59 25.00
C ILE A 202 -0.57 20.18 25.54
N ARG A 203 0.46 19.37 25.84
CA ARG A 203 0.31 18.06 26.48
C ARG A 203 -0.50 18.09 27.76
N LYS A 204 -0.41 19.20 28.52
CA LYS A 204 -1.08 19.35 29.81
C LYS A 204 -2.50 19.90 29.70
N MET A 205 -2.90 20.35 28.51
CA MET A 205 -4.25 20.90 28.29
C MET A 205 -5.26 19.76 28.18
N PHE A 206 -6.35 19.84 28.97
CA PHE A 206 -7.36 18.79 29.02
C PHE A 206 -8.37 18.84 27.87
N ASP A 207 -8.41 19.94 27.14
CA ASP A 207 -9.23 20.14 25.94
C ASP A 207 -8.59 19.61 24.67
N PHE A 208 -7.40 18.99 24.79
CA PHE A 208 -6.74 18.31 23.67
C PHE A 208 -6.83 16.80 23.80
N HIS A 209 -7.17 16.14 22.72
CA HIS A 209 -7.40 14.70 22.63
C HIS A 209 -6.49 14.04 21.63
N LEU A 210 -5.93 12.90 22.05
CA LEU A 210 -5.23 11.97 21.16
C LEU A 210 -6.27 11.02 20.56
N ILE A 211 -6.27 10.91 19.24
CA ILE A 211 -7.23 10.11 18.50
C ILE A 211 -6.47 9.16 17.57
N LYS A 212 -6.69 7.86 17.70
CA LYS A 212 -6.18 6.85 16.79
C LYS A 212 -7.03 6.81 15.51
N LEU A 213 -6.36 6.69 14.37
CA LEU A 213 -6.97 6.53 13.04
C LEU A 213 -6.89 5.05 12.64
N GLU A 214 -8.03 4.38 12.57
CA GLU A 214 -8.12 3.00 12.14
C GLU A 214 -8.56 2.94 10.68
N PHE A 215 -7.58 2.81 9.79
CA PHE A 215 -7.82 2.78 8.35
C PHE A 215 -8.56 1.50 7.94
N GLN A 216 -9.60 1.68 7.14
CA GLN A 216 -10.43 0.63 6.57
C GLN A 216 -10.11 0.46 5.06
N GLU A 217 -11.13 0.52 4.22
CA GLU A 217 -10.96 0.54 2.78
C GLU A 217 -10.42 1.89 2.30
N GLY A 218 -9.69 1.88 1.19
CA GLY A 218 -9.09 3.09 0.67
C GLY A 218 -8.83 3.06 -0.83
N ARG A 219 -8.16 4.12 -1.29
CA ARG A 219 -7.70 4.24 -2.67
C ARG A 219 -6.37 4.96 -2.73
N PHE A 220 -5.42 4.35 -3.42
CA PHE A 220 -4.16 4.95 -3.80
C PHE A 220 -4.19 5.41 -5.26
N VAL A 221 -3.81 6.65 -5.52
CA VAL A 221 -3.65 7.21 -6.86
C VAL A 221 -2.24 7.76 -6.96
N LYS A 222 -1.42 7.18 -7.83
CA LYS A 222 -0.01 7.57 -8.00
C LYS A 222 0.27 8.35 -9.30
N GLY A 223 -0.77 8.60 -10.10
CA GLY A 223 -0.67 9.36 -11.34
C GLY A 223 -1.81 9.06 -12.29
N PHE A 224 -1.67 9.52 -13.53
CA PHE A 224 -2.68 9.33 -14.57
C PHE A 224 -2.83 7.85 -14.92
N GLY A 225 -4.04 7.33 -14.80
CA GLY A 225 -4.35 5.92 -15.09
C GLY A 225 -3.82 4.92 -14.06
N ALA A 226 -3.11 5.35 -13.02
CA ALA A 226 -2.53 4.49 -11.98
C ALA A 226 -3.29 4.66 -10.66
N ALA A 227 -4.43 4.00 -10.54
CA ALA A 227 -5.27 3.99 -9.36
C ALA A 227 -5.50 2.55 -8.86
N TYR A 228 -5.52 2.40 -7.54
CA TYR A 228 -5.60 1.12 -6.85
C TYR A 228 -6.59 1.24 -5.70
N ASP A 229 -7.50 0.28 -5.58
CA ASP A 229 -8.32 0.13 -4.39
C ASP A 229 -7.52 -0.59 -3.30
N ILE A 230 -7.78 -0.23 -2.06
CA ILE A 230 -7.21 -0.87 -0.86
C ILE A 230 -8.36 -1.51 -0.12
N LYS A 231 -8.33 -2.85 0.02
CA LYS A 231 -9.35 -3.62 0.73
C LYS A 231 -8.71 -4.69 1.58
N ASN A 232 -9.06 -4.76 2.85
CA ASN A 232 -8.49 -5.72 3.80
C ASN A 232 -6.95 -5.71 3.83
N GLY A 233 -6.33 -4.54 3.63
CA GLY A 233 -4.88 -4.38 3.54
C GLY A 233 -4.25 -4.78 2.20
N GLU A 234 -5.03 -5.26 1.24
CA GLU A 234 -4.58 -5.65 -0.08
C GLU A 234 -4.77 -4.53 -1.11
N ILE A 235 -3.83 -4.41 -2.04
CA ILE A 235 -3.88 -3.47 -3.16
C ILE A 235 -4.46 -4.15 -4.40
N ILE A 236 -5.52 -3.58 -4.95
CA ILE A 236 -6.26 -4.10 -6.10
C ILE A 236 -6.16 -3.10 -7.25
N PRO A 237 -5.47 -3.41 -8.35
CA PRO A 237 -5.42 -2.54 -9.53
C PRO A 237 -6.80 -2.29 -10.14
N LEU A 238 -7.08 -1.05 -10.53
CA LEU A 238 -8.33 -0.67 -11.22
C LEU A 238 -8.24 -0.83 -12.75
N THR A 239 -7.47 -1.78 -13.24
CA THR A 239 -7.13 -1.96 -14.66
C THR A 239 -8.30 -2.35 -15.57
N ASP A 240 -9.39 -2.91 -15.02
CA ASP A 240 -10.52 -3.40 -15.81
C ASP A 240 -11.51 -2.32 -16.24
N LYS A 241 -11.29 -1.09 -15.80
CA LYS A 241 -12.11 0.06 -16.16
C LYS A 241 -11.25 1.15 -16.77
N ASN A 242 -10.83 0.96 -18.03
CA ASN A 242 -10.25 2.10 -18.76
C ASN A 242 -11.37 3.07 -19.12
N PRO A 243 -11.56 4.17 -18.35
CA PRO A 243 -12.61 5.14 -18.61
C PRO A 243 -12.25 6.10 -19.76
N HIS A 244 -11.05 6.00 -20.30
CA HIS A 244 -10.57 6.88 -21.36
C HIS A 244 -11.08 6.41 -22.72
N LYS A 245 -12.34 6.73 -23.00
CA LYS A 245 -12.88 6.64 -24.35
C LYS A 245 -12.31 7.80 -25.16
N HIS A 246 -11.28 7.55 -25.94
CA HIS A 246 -10.90 8.48 -26.99
C HIS A 246 -12.04 8.48 -28.03
N LYS A 247 -12.63 9.65 -28.26
CA LYS A 247 -13.45 9.82 -29.47
C LYS A 247 -12.49 9.67 -30.66
N ALA A 248 -12.83 8.70 -31.54
CA ALA A 248 -12.18 8.57 -32.84
C ALA A 248 -12.49 9.83 -33.69
#